data_21b0d417f1b03fbd1b7ef81daf8c7926
#
_entry.id   21b0d417f1b03fbd1b7ef81daf8c7926
#
_cell.length_a   1.000
_cell.length_b   1.000
_cell.length_c   1.000
_cell.angle_alpha   90.00
_cell.angle_beta   90.00
_cell.angle_gamma   90.00
#
_symmetry.space_group_name_H-M   'P 1'
#
loop_
_entity.id
_entity.type
_entity.pdbx_description
1 polymer ?
#
loop_
_entity_poly.entity_id
_entity_poly.type
_entity_poly.pdbx_seq_one_letter_code
_entity_poly.pdbx_strand_id
1 'polypeptide(L)'
;MRILAIDTALAACSAAVLDLSRGGITASETLTMSRGHAEALMPLVARVMDRAELEFADLDRIAVTTGPGSFTGLRVGISASRGIALAAGKPAIGLSTLAGFAAPLIAEDDDSNVIAAIDARHDHVYIQVFGTGGRTLVSPRIATLRDAVRAAVTGPVRVIGTAAGLLAAAWPKGVERPLQVDERGAPDIAWIARLGAAAAEGYGPPRPLYLRAPDAQPQDAARLPRR
;
A
#
# COMPACT_ATOMS: atom_id res chain seq x y z
N MET A 1 -8.09 5.69 -20.16
CA MET A 1 -7.20 6.14 -19.05
C MET A 1 -6.16 5.07 -18.84
N ARG A 2 -4.89 5.46 -18.82
CA ARG A 2 -3.71 4.60 -18.70
C ARG A 2 -2.94 4.96 -17.44
N ILE A 3 -2.72 3.99 -16.57
CA ILE A 3 -2.13 4.20 -15.24
C ILE A 3 -0.93 3.27 -15.08
N LEU A 4 0.22 3.81 -14.70
CA LEU A 4 1.32 3.04 -14.15
C LEU A 4 1.18 3.00 -12.63
N ALA A 5 1.04 1.83 -12.04
CA ALA A 5 1.05 1.62 -10.60
C ALA A 5 2.39 1.07 -10.14
N ILE A 6 2.87 1.54 -9.00
CA ILE A 6 4.14 1.14 -8.36
C ILE A 6 3.90 0.84 -6.89
N ASP A 7 4.41 -0.30 -6.40
CA ASP A 7 4.45 -0.62 -4.98
C ASP A 7 5.81 -1.17 -4.57
N THR A 8 6.38 -0.57 -3.53
CA THR A 8 7.64 -0.98 -2.88
C THR A 8 7.53 -0.87 -1.36
N ALA A 9 6.28 -0.81 -0.85
CA ALA A 9 6.03 -0.50 0.55
C ALA A 9 6.43 -1.65 1.51
N LEU A 10 6.37 -2.90 1.05
CA LEU A 10 6.54 -4.09 1.88
C LEU A 10 7.48 -5.12 1.23
N ALA A 11 7.22 -6.41 1.45
CA ALA A 11 8.07 -7.51 0.98
C ALA A 11 7.85 -7.84 -0.51
N ALA A 12 7.64 -6.82 -1.33
CA ALA A 12 7.54 -6.95 -2.78
C ALA A 12 7.97 -5.65 -3.48
N CYS A 13 8.45 -5.80 -4.71
CA CYS A 13 8.62 -4.73 -5.68
C CYS A 13 7.70 -5.02 -6.85
N SER A 14 6.70 -4.16 -7.08
CA SER A 14 5.63 -4.45 -8.03
C SER A 14 5.36 -3.24 -8.92
N ALA A 15 5.02 -3.50 -10.20
CA ALA A 15 4.44 -2.52 -11.09
C ALA A 15 3.37 -3.14 -11.97
N ALA A 16 2.39 -2.33 -12.38
CA ALA A 16 1.37 -2.70 -13.34
C ALA A 16 0.96 -1.52 -14.21
N VAL A 17 0.57 -1.82 -15.43
CA VAL A 17 -0.11 -0.88 -16.32
C VAL A 17 -1.59 -1.27 -16.43
N LEU A 18 -2.46 -0.33 -16.09
CA LEU A 18 -3.90 -0.40 -16.33
C LEU A 18 -4.21 0.45 -17.56
N ASP A 19 -4.88 -0.12 -18.54
CA ASP A 19 -5.47 0.62 -19.67
C ASP A 19 -6.97 0.33 -19.73
N LEU A 20 -7.79 1.32 -19.34
CA LEU A 20 -9.25 1.18 -19.33
C LEU A 20 -9.82 1.05 -20.75
N SER A 21 -9.14 1.56 -21.77
CA SER A 21 -9.58 1.39 -23.17
C SER A 21 -9.37 -0.03 -23.69
N ARG A 22 -8.40 -0.76 -23.11
CA ARG A 22 -8.12 -2.18 -23.41
C ARG A 22 -8.80 -3.13 -22.41
N GLY A 23 -9.66 -2.63 -21.52
CA GLY A 23 -10.48 -3.42 -20.58
C GLY A 23 -9.81 -3.80 -19.26
N GLY A 24 -8.63 -3.27 -18.93
CA GLY A 24 -8.03 -3.56 -17.62
C GLY A 24 -6.52 -3.55 -17.56
N ILE A 25 -5.96 -4.46 -16.73
CA ILE A 25 -4.51 -4.61 -16.58
C ILE A 25 -3.93 -5.21 -17.87
N THR A 26 -3.05 -4.47 -18.53
CA THR A 26 -2.38 -4.91 -19.77
C THR A 26 -1.03 -5.57 -19.50
N ALA A 27 -0.35 -5.17 -18.42
CA ALA A 27 0.89 -5.79 -17.98
C ALA A 27 1.05 -5.63 -16.46
N SER A 28 1.63 -6.61 -15.81
CA SER A 28 2.01 -6.53 -14.40
C SER A 28 3.18 -7.45 -14.09
N GLU A 29 3.95 -7.07 -13.09
CA GLU A 29 5.03 -7.89 -12.54
C GLU A 29 5.20 -7.61 -11.05
N THR A 30 5.41 -8.68 -10.27
CA THR A 30 5.68 -8.61 -8.85
C THR A 30 6.87 -9.51 -8.51
N LEU A 31 7.87 -8.93 -7.90
CA LEU A 31 9.03 -9.63 -7.35
C LEU A 31 8.91 -9.67 -5.83
N THR A 32 8.76 -10.85 -5.26
CA THR A 32 8.82 -11.03 -3.79
C THR A 32 10.25 -10.80 -3.33
N MET A 33 10.45 -9.80 -2.48
CA MET A 33 11.77 -9.43 -1.99
C MET A 33 11.69 -8.58 -0.73
N SER A 34 12.68 -8.73 0.16
CA SER A 34 12.79 -7.92 1.39
C SER A 34 13.85 -6.81 1.31
N ARG A 35 14.71 -6.84 0.29
CA ARG A 35 15.81 -5.88 0.04
C ARG A 35 16.03 -5.73 -1.45
N GLY A 36 16.74 -4.67 -1.87
CA GLY A 36 17.10 -4.48 -3.29
C GLY A 36 16.00 -3.81 -4.13
N HIS A 37 15.00 -3.19 -3.50
CA HIS A 37 13.91 -2.50 -4.21
C HIS A 37 14.43 -1.38 -5.13
N ALA A 38 15.49 -0.67 -4.72
CA ALA A 38 16.02 0.44 -5.50
C ALA A 38 16.64 -0.03 -6.83
N GLU A 39 17.35 -1.15 -6.79
CA GLU A 39 17.99 -1.75 -7.95
C GLU A 39 16.97 -2.45 -8.87
N ALA A 40 15.92 -3.06 -8.27
CA ALA A 40 14.93 -3.84 -9.00
C ALA A 40 13.86 -2.99 -9.69
N LEU A 41 13.47 -1.84 -9.10
CA LEU A 41 12.26 -1.12 -9.50
C LEU A 41 12.30 -0.63 -10.95
N MET A 42 13.33 0.12 -11.35
CA MET A 42 13.35 0.71 -12.69
C MET A 42 13.44 -0.34 -13.82
N PRO A 43 14.26 -1.41 -13.70
CA PRO A 43 14.22 -2.51 -14.65
C PRO A 43 12.86 -3.23 -14.71
N LEU A 44 12.16 -3.37 -13.56
CA LEU A 44 10.82 -3.96 -13.51
C LEU A 44 9.80 -3.06 -14.22
N VAL A 45 9.81 -1.75 -13.95
CA VAL A 45 8.94 -0.78 -14.61
C VAL A 45 9.15 -0.80 -16.12
N ALA A 46 10.41 -0.82 -16.59
CA ALA A 46 10.72 -0.88 -18.02
C ALA A 46 10.07 -2.12 -18.67
N ARG A 47 10.24 -3.32 -18.09
CA ARG A 47 9.62 -4.54 -18.62
C ARG A 47 8.10 -4.49 -18.64
N VAL A 48 7.48 -3.87 -17.64
CA VAL A 48 6.01 -3.73 -17.58
C VAL A 48 5.52 -2.76 -18.66
N MET A 49 6.21 -1.64 -18.87
CA MET A 49 5.89 -0.68 -19.92
C MET A 49 6.06 -1.30 -21.31
N ASP A 50 7.17 -2.01 -21.56
CA ASP A 50 7.43 -2.72 -22.82
C ASP A 50 6.31 -3.74 -23.14
N ARG A 51 5.92 -4.57 -22.15
CA ARG A 51 4.82 -5.54 -22.29
C ARG A 51 3.46 -4.89 -22.51
N ALA A 52 3.25 -3.71 -21.99
CA ALA A 52 2.04 -2.93 -22.22
C ALA A 52 2.04 -2.23 -23.60
N GLU A 53 3.20 -2.20 -24.28
CA GLU A 53 3.41 -1.48 -25.55
C GLU A 53 3.09 0.01 -25.42
N LEU A 54 3.58 0.63 -24.32
CA LEU A 54 3.34 2.05 -24.01
C LEU A 54 4.65 2.77 -23.68
N GLU A 55 4.72 4.02 -24.13
CA GLU A 55 5.71 4.98 -23.65
C GLU A 55 5.21 5.70 -22.38
N PHE A 56 6.11 6.26 -21.59
CA PHE A 56 5.70 7.04 -20.39
C PHE A 56 4.83 8.25 -20.74
N ALA A 57 4.99 8.82 -21.91
CA ALA A 57 4.18 9.93 -22.42
C ALA A 57 2.71 9.54 -22.65
N ASP A 58 2.44 8.26 -22.92
CA ASP A 58 1.09 7.72 -23.16
C ASP A 58 0.26 7.57 -21.88
N LEU A 59 0.91 7.61 -20.72
CA LEU A 59 0.24 7.50 -19.42
C LEU A 59 -0.60 8.74 -19.13
N ASP A 60 -1.69 8.57 -18.40
CA ASP A 60 -2.48 9.67 -17.86
C ASP A 60 -2.02 10.04 -16.44
N ARG A 61 -1.57 9.07 -15.65
CA ARG A 61 -1.07 9.27 -14.28
C ARG A 61 -0.22 8.11 -13.76
N ILE A 62 0.53 8.37 -12.70
CA ILE A 62 1.31 7.37 -11.96
C ILE A 62 0.73 7.21 -10.57
N ALA A 63 0.38 6.00 -10.15
CA ALA A 63 -0.10 5.65 -8.82
C ALA A 63 1.01 4.98 -8.02
N VAL A 64 1.17 5.33 -6.75
CA VAL A 64 2.20 4.74 -5.88
C VAL A 64 1.70 4.58 -4.46
N THR A 65 2.08 3.47 -3.80
CA THR A 65 1.83 3.31 -2.37
C THR A 65 2.69 4.26 -1.56
N THR A 66 2.07 4.94 -0.62
CA THR A 66 2.73 5.93 0.26
C THR A 66 2.89 5.45 1.70
N GLY A 67 2.41 4.26 2.03
CA GLY A 67 2.50 3.69 3.37
C GLY A 67 1.15 3.44 4.04
N PRO A 68 1.22 2.89 5.25
CA PRO A 68 2.41 2.54 6.01
C PRO A 68 3.21 1.38 5.40
N GLY A 69 4.52 1.30 5.77
CA GLY A 69 5.42 0.27 5.26
C GLY A 69 6.88 0.54 5.58
N SER A 70 7.78 -0.12 4.85
CA SER A 70 9.22 0.04 4.96
C SER A 70 9.65 1.49 4.64
N PHE A 71 10.38 2.12 5.54
CA PHE A 71 10.89 3.48 5.38
C PHE A 71 11.70 3.67 4.08
N THR A 72 12.60 2.73 3.78
CA THR A 72 13.41 2.77 2.56
C THR A 72 12.56 2.46 1.33
N GLY A 73 11.74 1.41 1.40
CA GLY A 73 10.89 1.00 0.29
C GLY A 73 9.95 2.12 -0.16
N LEU A 74 9.25 2.75 0.77
CA LEU A 74 8.35 3.88 0.46
C LEU A 74 9.07 5.02 -0.28
N ARG A 75 10.29 5.37 0.16
CA ARG A 75 11.06 6.43 -0.50
C ARG A 75 11.49 6.06 -1.90
N VAL A 76 11.85 4.79 -2.14
CA VAL A 76 12.21 4.28 -3.47
C VAL A 76 11.03 4.45 -4.43
N GLY A 77 9.86 3.91 -4.10
CA GLY A 77 8.68 3.99 -4.96
C GLY A 77 8.19 5.42 -5.18
N ILE A 78 8.11 6.23 -4.11
CA ILE A 78 7.67 7.61 -4.19
C ILE A 78 8.64 8.47 -5.03
N SER A 79 9.95 8.29 -4.86
CA SER A 79 10.93 9.05 -5.63
C SER A 79 10.90 8.67 -7.11
N ALA A 80 10.81 7.38 -7.42
CA ALA A 80 10.69 6.89 -8.80
C ALA A 80 9.40 7.42 -9.45
N SER A 81 8.25 7.28 -8.78
CA SER A 81 6.96 7.76 -9.30
C SER A 81 6.96 9.27 -9.57
N ARG A 82 7.55 10.06 -8.67
CA ARG A 82 7.69 11.52 -8.86
C ARG A 82 8.64 11.87 -10.00
N GLY A 83 9.74 11.13 -10.15
CA GLY A 83 10.69 11.32 -11.25
C GLY A 83 10.06 11.01 -12.60
N ILE A 84 9.36 9.87 -12.73
CA ILE A 84 8.62 9.49 -13.94
C ILE A 84 7.53 10.52 -14.25
N ALA A 85 6.74 10.92 -13.25
CA ALA A 85 5.68 11.90 -13.40
C ALA A 85 6.21 13.25 -13.92
N LEU A 86 7.33 13.72 -13.35
CA LEU A 86 7.99 14.95 -13.79
C LEU A 86 8.48 14.84 -15.24
N ALA A 87 9.16 13.74 -15.58
CA ALA A 87 9.70 13.54 -16.92
C ALA A 87 8.61 13.40 -18.00
N ALA A 88 7.51 12.73 -17.65
CA ALA A 88 6.37 12.53 -18.56
C ALA A 88 5.37 13.69 -18.57
N GLY A 89 5.48 14.67 -17.68
CA GLY A 89 4.49 15.75 -17.54
C GLY A 89 3.13 15.25 -17.04
N LYS A 90 3.12 14.21 -16.19
CA LYS A 90 1.88 13.56 -15.71
C LYS A 90 1.74 13.69 -14.18
N PRO A 91 0.52 13.63 -13.64
CA PRO A 91 0.33 13.63 -12.18
C PRO A 91 0.78 12.32 -11.54
N ALA A 92 1.39 12.41 -10.36
CA ALA A 92 1.64 11.28 -9.48
C ALA A 92 0.64 11.29 -8.32
N ILE A 93 0.07 10.13 -8.00
CA ILE A 93 -0.97 9.95 -6.98
C ILE A 93 -0.48 8.98 -5.91
N GLY A 94 -0.57 9.41 -4.65
CA GLY A 94 -0.24 8.59 -3.51
C GLY A 94 -1.45 7.83 -2.97
N LEU A 95 -1.29 6.54 -2.71
CA LEU A 95 -2.33 5.66 -2.18
C LEU A 95 -1.88 5.01 -0.87
N SER A 96 -2.79 4.82 0.06
CA SER A 96 -2.48 4.08 1.29
C SER A 96 -2.24 2.61 0.99
N THR A 97 -1.18 2.04 1.56
CA THR A 97 -0.91 0.60 1.49
C THR A 97 -2.05 -0.22 2.11
N LEU A 98 -2.66 0.30 3.20
CA LEU A 98 -3.80 -0.33 3.84
C LEU A 98 -5.04 -0.33 2.93
N ALA A 99 -5.29 0.76 2.20
CA ALA A 99 -6.36 0.80 1.20
C ALA A 99 -6.10 -0.18 0.05
N GLY A 100 -4.84 -0.32 -0.38
CA GLY A 100 -4.44 -1.30 -1.38
C GLY A 100 -4.72 -2.74 -0.97
N PHE A 101 -4.50 -3.08 0.30
CA PHE A 101 -4.88 -4.39 0.84
C PHE A 101 -6.39 -4.59 0.87
N ALA A 102 -7.14 -3.59 1.35
CA ALA A 102 -8.58 -3.71 1.54
C ALA A 102 -9.37 -3.74 0.23
N ALA A 103 -8.87 -3.11 -0.81
CA ALA A 103 -9.59 -2.89 -2.06
C ALA A 103 -10.22 -4.15 -2.69
N PRO A 104 -9.54 -5.31 -2.82
CA PRO A 104 -10.16 -6.51 -3.36
C PRO A 104 -11.38 -6.97 -2.56
N LEU A 105 -11.29 -6.96 -1.22
CA LEU A 105 -12.40 -7.40 -0.36
C LEU A 105 -13.56 -6.40 -0.37
N ILE A 106 -13.26 -5.10 -0.42
CA ILE A 106 -14.31 -4.06 -0.54
C ILE A 106 -15.07 -4.21 -1.86
N ALA A 107 -14.38 -4.58 -2.94
CA ALA A 107 -14.99 -4.74 -4.26
C ALA A 107 -15.90 -5.98 -4.39
N GLU A 108 -15.83 -6.93 -3.46
CA GLU A 108 -16.76 -8.05 -3.37
C GLU A 108 -18.16 -7.61 -2.88
N ASP A 109 -18.27 -6.37 -2.36
CA ASP A 109 -19.50 -5.66 -1.97
C ASP A 109 -20.44 -6.51 -1.09
N ASP A 110 -19.86 -7.17 -0.10
CA ASP A 110 -20.63 -7.80 0.97
C ASP A 110 -20.81 -6.85 2.17
N ASP A 111 -21.74 -7.12 3.04
CA ASP A 111 -22.04 -6.26 4.22
C ASP A 111 -21.01 -6.40 5.34
N SER A 112 -19.84 -7.01 5.09
CA SER A 112 -18.80 -7.16 6.10
C SER A 112 -17.86 -5.97 6.14
N ASN A 113 -17.34 -5.68 7.33
CA ASN A 113 -16.25 -4.73 7.50
C ASN A 113 -14.92 -5.36 7.06
N VAL A 114 -14.03 -4.57 6.49
CA VAL A 114 -12.69 -4.99 6.11
C VAL A 114 -11.64 -4.36 7.01
N ILE A 115 -10.83 -5.18 7.66
CA ILE A 115 -9.70 -4.75 8.46
C ILE A 115 -8.43 -4.98 7.66
N ALA A 116 -7.79 -3.92 7.22
CA ALA A 116 -6.44 -3.99 6.68
C ALA A 116 -5.43 -3.81 7.81
N ALA A 117 -4.49 -4.75 7.94
CA ALA A 117 -3.51 -4.73 9.01
C ALA A 117 -2.11 -5.09 8.51
N ILE A 118 -1.12 -4.28 8.90
CA ILE A 118 0.29 -4.49 8.57
C ILE A 118 1.08 -4.62 9.88
N ASP A 119 1.95 -5.62 9.97
CA ASP A 119 2.82 -5.82 11.11
C ASP A 119 3.79 -4.63 11.26
N ALA A 120 3.69 -3.93 12.38
CA ALA A 120 4.56 -2.82 12.75
C ALA A 120 5.65 -3.24 13.75
N ARG A 121 5.78 -4.55 14.00
CA ARG A 121 6.69 -5.19 14.97
C ARG A 121 6.41 -4.79 16.43
N HIS A 122 7.03 -5.51 17.37
CA HIS A 122 6.93 -5.25 18.82
C HIS A 122 5.47 -5.15 19.29
N ASP A 123 4.64 -6.15 18.95
CA ASP A 123 3.20 -6.23 19.29
C ASP A 123 2.36 -5.04 18.82
N HIS A 124 2.83 -4.31 17.81
CA HIS A 124 2.09 -3.24 17.17
C HIS A 124 1.72 -3.60 15.74
N VAL A 125 0.61 -3.04 15.30
CA VAL A 125 0.13 -3.14 13.92
C VAL A 125 -0.27 -1.77 13.39
N TYR A 126 -0.05 -1.53 12.11
CA TYR A 126 -0.74 -0.46 11.41
C TYR A 126 -2.10 -1.00 10.98
N ILE A 127 -3.16 -0.28 11.30
CA ILE A 127 -4.53 -0.72 11.06
C ILE A 127 -5.37 0.39 10.42
N GLN A 128 -6.27 -0.01 9.55
CA GLN A 128 -7.39 0.79 9.05
C GLN A 128 -8.61 -0.13 8.92
N VAL A 129 -9.79 0.37 9.28
CA VAL A 129 -11.04 -0.38 9.15
C VAL A 129 -11.96 0.33 8.17
N PHE A 130 -12.47 -0.44 7.24
CA PHE A 130 -13.41 -0.01 6.22
C PHE A 130 -14.75 -0.71 6.43
N GLY A 131 -15.83 0.03 6.25
CA GLY A 131 -17.19 -0.50 6.14
C GLY A 131 -17.59 -0.66 4.68
N THR A 132 -18.85 -0.96 4.47
CA THR A 132 -19.49 -1.13 3.16
C THR A 132 -19.14 0.01 2.21
N GLY A 133 -18.84 -0.30 0.96
CA GLY A 133 -18.45 0.66 -0.07
C GLY A 133 -17.11 1.34 0.19
N GLY A 134 -16.27 0.82 1.07
CA GLY A 134 -14.96 1.38 1.37
C GLY A 134 -14.98 2.62 2.29
N ARG A 135 -16.10 2.89 2.96
CA ARG A 135 -16.20 3.99 3.94
C ARG A 135 -15.22 3.75 5.10
N THR A 136 -14.37 4.71 5.39
CA THR A 136 -13.44 4.62 6.52
C THR A 136 -14.21 4.67 7.85
N LEU A 137 -14.13 3.59 8.63
CA LEU A 137 -14.66 3.49 10.00
C LEU A 137 -13.59 3.83 11.03
N VAL A 138 -12.35 3.37 10.80
CA VAL A 138 -11.18 3.70 11.62
C VAL A 138 -10.09 4.20 10.69
N SER A 139 -9.63 5.43 10.91
CA SER A 139 -8.54 6.03 10.12
C SER A 139 -7.22 5.28 10.32
N PRO A 140 -6.30 5.35 9.34
CA PRO A 140 -4.98 4.74 9.46
C PRO A 140 -4.28 5.14 10.74
N ARG A 141 -3.86 4.17 11.53
CA ARG A 141 -3.13 4.40 12.78
C ARG A 141 -2.25 3.22 13.16
N ILE A 142 -1.29 3.47 14.04
CA ILE A 142 -0.59 2.41 14.79
C ILE A 142 -1.39 2.08 16.05
N ALA A 143 -1.49 0.81 16.39
CA ALA A 143 -2.15 0.32 17.60
C ALA A 143 -1.40 -0.89 18.15
N THR A 144 -1.56 -1.18 19.45
CA THR A 144 -1.19 -2.50 19.97
C THR A 144 -2.09 -3.56 19.35
N LEU A 145 -1.61 -4.80 19.26
CA LEU A 145 -2.41 -5.91 18.75
C LEU A 145 -3.76 -6.03 19.49
N ARG A 146 -3.73 -5.84 20.81
CA ARG A 146 -4.92 -5.86 21.67
C ARG A 146 -5.93 -4.76 21.33
N ASP A 147 -5.46 -3.54 21.11
CA ASP A 147 -6.35 -2.40 20.79
C ASP A 147 -6.86 -2.47 19.35
N ALA A 148 -6.05 -3.02 18.45
CA ALA A 148 -6.45 -3.28 17.07
C ALA A 148 -7.63 -4.26 17.00
N VAL A 149 -7.55 -5.36 17.73
CA VAL A 149 -8.64 -6.35 17.82
C VAL A 149 -9.89 -5.72 18.44
N ARG A 150 -9.77 -4.94 19.52
CA ARG A 150 -10.93 -4.26 20.14
C ARG A 150 -11.63 -3.27 19.20
N ALA A 151 -10.87 -2.57 18.38
CA ALA A 151 -11.44 -1.63 17.40
C ALA A 151 -12.16 -2.35 16.25
N ALA A 152 -11.90 -3.64 16.08
CA ALA A 152 -12.33 -4.47 14.97
C ALA A 152 -13.63 -5.25 15.23
N VAL A 153 -14.11 -5.31 16.48
CA VAL A 153 -15.13 -6.27 16.97
C VAL A 153 -16.56 -5.75 16.80
N THR A 154 -16.90 -5.11 15.69
CA THR A 154 -18.27 -4.67 15.42
C THR A 154 -18.81 -5.31 14.13
N GLY A 155 -19.68 -6.32 14.28
CA GLY A 155 -20.33 -7.02 13.16
C GLY A 155 -19.41 -8.00 12.43
N PRO A 156 -19.84 -8.53 11.29
CA PRO A 156 -19.06 -9.45 10.49
C PRO A 156 -17.84 -8.74 9.90
N VAL A 157 -16.66 -9.36 10.02
CA VAL A 157 -15.38 -8.75 9.58
C VAL A 157 -14.57 -9.73 8.74
N ARG A 158 -13.81 -9.19 7.80
CA ARG A 158 -12.73 -9.87 7.07
C ARG A 158 -11.42 -9.14 7.33
N VAL A 159 -10.35 -9.90 7.50
CA VAL A 159 -9.03 -9.36 7.85
C VAL A 159 -8.04 -9.65 6.75
N ILE A 160 -7.27 -8.66 6.32
CA ILE A 160 -6.29 -8.78 5.23
C ILE A 160 -4.98 -8.04 5.55
N GLY A 161 -3.86 -8.57 5.09
CA GLY A 161 -2.53 -7.96 5.16
C GLY A 161 -1.53 -8.79 5.96
N THR A 162 -0.34 -8.23 6.18
CA THR A 162 0.78 -8.97 6.78
C THR A 162 0.57 -9.32 8.26
N ALA A 163 -0.37 -8.65 8.95
CA ALA A 163 -0.73 -8.93 10.33
C ALA A 163 -2.09 -9.64 10.46
N ALA A 164 -2.69 -10.10 9.37
CA ALA A 164 -4.00 -10.76 9.43
C ALA A 164 -3.99 -11.99 10.33
N GLY A 165 -2.99 -12.86 10.20
CA GLY A 165 -2.81 -14.03 11.06
C GLY A 165 -2.58 -13.67 12.53
N LEU A 166 -1.82 -12.61 12.81
CA LEU A 166 -1.58 -12.12 14.19
C LEU A 166 -2.88 -11.64 14.85
N LEU A 167 -3.70 -10.88 14.11
CA LEU A 167 -5.02 -10.43 14.60
C LEU A 167 -5.95 -11.62 14.86
N ALA A 168 -6.00 -12.58 13.94
CA ALA A 168 -6.82 -13.78 14.09
C ALA A 168 -6.41 -14.65 15.29
N ALA A 169 -5.11 -14.76 15.54
CA ALA A 169 -4.57 -15.48 16.70
C ALA A 169 -4.89 -14.77 18.03
N ALA A 170 -4.90 -13.43 18.02
CA ALA A 170 -5.22 -12.61 19.19
C ALA A 170 -6.73 -12.35 19.38
N TRP A 171 -7.58 -12.94 18.52
CA TRP A 171 -9.03 -12.70 18.55
C TRP A 171 -9.64 -13.15 19.87
N PRO A 172 -10.55 -12.35 20.49
CA PRO A 172 -11.09 -12.65 21.80
C PRO A 172 -11.91 -13.94 21.81
N LYS A 173 -11.77 -14.72 22.85
CA LYS A 173 -12.63 -15.89 23.07
C LYS A 173 -14.08 -15.45 23.31
N GLY A 174 -15.03 -16.16 22.69
CA GLY A 174 -16.45 -15.85 22.84
C GLY A 174 -16.97 -14.74 21.92
N VAL A 175 -16.11 -14.16 21.09
CA VAL A 175 -16.50 -13.23 20.02
C VAL A 175 -16.48 -13.99 18.69
N GLU A 176 -17.44 -13.69 17.81
CA GLU A 176 -17.49 -14.25 16.46
C GLU A 176 -16.15 -14.02 15.73
N ARG A 177 -15.62 -15.08 15.16
CA ARG A 177 -14.33 -15.00 14.45
C ARG A 177 -14.48 -14.27 13.12
N PRO A 178 -13.39 -13.69 12.59
CA PRO A 178 -13.42 -13.14 11.24
C PRO A 178 -13.93 -14.16 10.22
N LEU A 179 -14.76 -13.70 9.30
CA LEU A 179 -15.30 -14.53 8.19
C LEU A 179 -14.18 -15.00 7.27
N GLN A 180 -13.15 -14.18 7.12
CA GLN A 180 -11.98 -14.44 6.28
C GLN A 180 -10.74 -13.86 6.91
N VAL A 181 -9.63 -14.58 6.80
CA VAL A 181 -8.29 -14.15 7.17
C VAL A 181 -7.39 -14.35 5.96
N ASP A 182 -6.95 -13.25 5.35
CA ASP A 182 -6.12 -13.24 4.15
C ASP A 182 -4.73 -12.67 4.48
N GLU A 183 -3.78 -13.57 4.74
CA GLU A 183 -2.41 -13.20 5.03
C GLU A 183 -1.60 -13.13 3.75
N ARG A 184 -1.18 -11.92 3.38
CA ARG A 184 -0.35 -11.68 2.20
C ARG A 184 0.73 -10.63 2.46
N GLY A 185 1.89 -10.79 1.81
CA GLY A 185 3.08 -9.98 2.07
C GLY A 185 3.05 -8.58 1.47
N ALA A 186 2.19 -8.33 0.48
CA ALA A 186 2.04 -7.04 -0.20
C ALA A 186 0.63 -6.90 -0.80
N PRO A 187 0.16 -5.66 -1.07
CA PRO A 187 -1.09 -5.45 -1.83
C PRO A 187 -0.98 -6.03 -3.25
N ASP A 188 -2.11 -6.39 -3.82
CA ASP A 188 -2.17 -6.70 -5.24
C ASP A 188 -2.04 -5.40 -6.06
N ILE A 189 -0.99 -5.36 -6.90
CA ILE A 189 -0.64 -4.17 -7.69
C ILE A 189 -1.76 -3.77 -8.66
N ALA A 190 -2.57 -4.71 -9.12
CA ALA A 190 -3.73 -4.41 -9.97
C ALA A 190 -4.76 -3.53 -9.24
N TRP A 191 -4.92 -3.71 -7.95
CA TRP A 191 -5.81 -2.87 -7.13
C TRP A 191 -5.22 -1.49 -6.85
N ILE A 192 -3.90 -1.38 -6.72
CA ILE A 192 -3.24 -0.06 -6.66
C ILE A 192 -3.48 0.71 -7.96
N ALA A 193 -3.41 0.05 -9.12
CA ALA A 193 -3.72 0.68 -10.40
C ALA A 193 -5.20 1.13 -10.49
N ARG A 194 -6.15 0.29 -10.07
CA ARG A 194 -7.59 0.64 -10.06
C ARG A 194 -7.90 1.77 -9.10
N LEU A 195 -7.34 1.76 -7.89
CA LEU A 195 -7.47 2.86 -6.93
C LEU A 195 -6.87 4.16 -7.50
N GLY A 196 -5.74 4.07 -8.20
CA GLY A 196 -5.13 5.20 -8.89
C GLY A 196 -6.03 5.76 -10.00
N ALA A 197 -6.78 4.90 -10.70
CA ALA A 197 -7.75 5.33 -11.69
C ALA A 197 -8.97 6.04 -11.07
N ALA A 198 -9.44 5.53 -9.94
CA ALA A 198 -10.62 6.06 -9.22
C ALA A 198 -10.30 7.31 -8.39
N ALA A 199 -9.02 7.60 -8.13
CA ALA A 199 -8.64 8.74 -7.31
C ALA A 199 -9.07 10.08 -7.95
N ALA A 200 -9.65 10.98 -7.15
CA ALA A 200 -10.06 12.30 -7.59
C ALA A 200 -8.85 13.14 -8.07
N GLU A 201 -9.10 14.05 -8.98
CA GLU A 201 -8.11 15.04 -9.40
C GLU A 201 -7.81 16.02 -8.25
N GLY A 202 -6.56 16.47 -8.15
CA GLY A 202 -6.17 17.49 -7.15
C GLY A 202 -5.38 16.96 -5.95
N TYR A 203 -5.05 15.68 -5.91
CA TYR A 203 -4.07 15.20 -4.93
C TYR A 203 -2.70 15.79 -5.25
N GLY A 204 -2.08 16.43 -4.25
CA GLY A 204 -0.70 16.90 -4.37
C GLY A 204 0.29 15.74 -4.58
N PRO A 205 1.58 16.04 -4.82
CA PRO A 205 2.58 15.00 -5.06
C PRO A 205 2.61 13.99 -3.90
N PRO A 206 2.79 12.69 -4.19
CA PRO A 206 2.79 11.65 -3.18
C PRO A 206 3.84 11.93 -2.10
N ARG A 207 3.42 11.78 -0.84
CA ARG A 207 4.26 11.96 0.34
C ARG A 207 4.17 10.72 1.23
N PRO A 208 5.26 10.29 1.88
CA PRO A 208 5.21 9.15 2.78
C PRO A 208 4.22 9.37 3.93
N LEU A 209 3.40 8.37 4.21
CA LEU A 209 2.52 8.31 5.38
C LEU A 209 3.27 7.63 6.53
N TYR A 210 3.92 8.40 7.37
CA TYR A 210 4.58 7.90 8.57
C TYR A 210 3.60 7.93 9.75
N LEU A 211 3.11 6.75 10.17
CA LEU A 211 2.24 6.58 11.33
C LEU A 211 3.02 6.33 12.63
N ARG A 212 4.32 6.12 12.53
CA ARG A 212 5.26 5.99 13.63
C ARG A 212 6.42 6.96 13.44
N ALA A 213 6.84 7.61 14.53
CA ALA A 213 8.06 8.41 14.49
C ALA A 213 9.27 7.51 14.15
N PRO A 214 10.29 8.04 13.47
CA PRO A 214 11.52 7.27 13.21
C PRO A 214 12.13 6.78 14.52
N ASP A 215 12.54 5.51 14.58
CA ASP A 215 13.24 4.92 15.73
C ASP A 215 14.68 5.48 15.88
N ALA A 216 15.15 6.29 14.94
CA ALA A 216 16.46 6.91 14.96
C ALA A 216 16.54 7.98 16.07
N GLN A 217 17.30 7.70 17.10
CA GLN A 217 17.67 8.70 18.10
C GLN A 217 18.84 9.54 17.57
N PRO A 218 18.86 10.87 17.80
CA PRO A 218 20.03 11.69 17.51
C PRO A 218 21.24 11.15 18.30
N GLN A 219 22.33 10.87 17.59
CA GLN A 219 23.59 10.49 18.25
C GLN A 219 24.27 11.75 18.77
N ASP A 220 23.79 12.31 19.88
CA ASP A 220 24.37 13.52 20.45
C ASP A 220 25.83 13.33 20.91
N ALA A 221 26.24 12.09 21.24
CA ALA A 221 27.61 11.74 21.60
C ALA A 221 28.57 11.65 20.38
N ALA A 222 28.09 11.66 19.16
CA ALA A 222 28.88 11.55 17.93
C ALA A 222 28.98 12.88 17.15
N ARG A 223 28.64 14.00 17.75
CA ARG A 223 28.83 15.32 17.12
C ARG A 223 30.33 15.60 17.00
N LEU A 224 30.83 15.57 15.78
CA LEU A 224 32.17 16.11 15.49
C LEU A 224 32.16 17.60 15.84
N PRO A 225 33.17 18.08 16.59
CA PRO A 225 33.30 19.52 16.85
C PRO A 225 33.44 20.26 15.50
N ARG A 226 32.58 21.24 15.27
CA ARG A 226 32.74 22.15 14.12
C ARG A 226 34.04 22.96 14.32
N ARG A 227 34.98 22.80 13.41
CA ARG A 227 36.16 23.70 13.30
C ARG A 227 35.72 25.02 12.72
#